data_dfc7a3703779c240de39953a415e6a74
#
_entry.id   dfc7a3703779c240de39953a415e6a74
#
_cell.length_a   1.000
_cell.length_b   1.000
_cell.length_c   1.000
_cell.angle_alpha   90.00
_cell.angle_beta   90.00
_cell.angle_gamma   90.00
#
_symmetry.space_group_name_H-M   'P 1'
#
loop_
_entity.id
_entity.type
_entity.pdbx_description
1 polymer ?
#
loop_
_entity_poly.entity_id
_entity_poly.type
_entity_poly.pdbx_seq_one_letter_code
_entity_poly.pdbx_strand_id
1 'polypeptide(L)'
;MTFNDLGIIDPILKALQSEGYTTPTPIQSQSIPILLQQKDLMGCAQTGTGKTAAFGIPIIQMLEERKNGNKGRQPIKALIVTPTRELAIQIGDSFSTYGQHTSIKNTVIFGGVKQGKQVEALKRNPDVLVATPGRLLDLMSQGYISLRDLDFFVLDEADQMLDMGFIHDIKKLIKQLPARRQSLFFSATMPKSIVDLARTILGDFDRVSVQPKQATAERVSQEVYFVTKADKPKLLESILLQNPGTTALVFSRTKHGADKIVRKLAQADLKARAIHGNKSQPAREKALGDFKKGSLSILVATDIAARGIDVDDLGLVINYDLPNVPETYVHRIGRTGRAQASGTAISFCDGEERAYLRDIQRLINQEVPVIKGHPYEDLEGRVLPKAKPQGRGQRRGGAPGNQSGRPGRGANPNNRYGGSSNRGPKGGGGNRSNRGQRKG
;
A
#
# COMPACT_ATOMS: atom_id res chain seq x y z
N MET A 1 -10.37 11.26 29.54
CA MET A 1 -10.06 9.83 29.46
C MET A 1 -8.56 9.70 29.18
N THR A 2 -7.83 8.99 30.03
CA THR A 2 -6.40 8.70 29.90
C THR A 2 -6.20 7.23 29.50
N PHE A 3 -4.97 6.81 29.21
CA PHE A 3 -4.68 5.39 28.97
C PHE A 3 -4.87 4.53 30.24
N ASN A 4 -4.68 5.12 31.42
CA ASN A 4 -4.96 4.43 32.69
C ASN A 4 -6.45 4.10 32.83
N ASP A 5 -7.35 5.01 32.41
CA ASP A 5 -8.81 4.77 32.42
C ASP A 5 -9.24 3.63 31.48
N LEU A 6 -8.37 3.26 30.53
CA LEU A 6 -8.60 2.12 29.62
C LEU A 6 -8.13 0.78 30.19
N GLY A 7 -7.60 0.73 31.42
CA GLY A 7 -7.12 -0.48 32.06
C GLY A 7 -5.78 -0.99 31.54
N ILE A 8 -4.92 -0.08 31.07
CA ILE A 8 -3.59 -0.42 30.57
C ILE A 8 -2.63 -0.63 31.76
N ILE A 9 -1.83 -1.71 31.69
CA ILE A 9 -0.87 -2.07 32.76
C ILE A 9 0.30 -1.10 32.87
N ASP A 10 0.86 -0.95 34.07
CA ASP A 10 1.95 -0.02 34.38
C ASP A 10 3.16 -0.08 33.46
N PRO A 11 3.69 -1.26 33.05
CA PRO A 11 4.84 -1.30 32.13
C PRO A 11 4.56 -0.59 30.81
N ILE A 12 3.36 -0.73 30.27
CA ILE A 12 2.95 -0.10 29.01
C ILE A 12 2.69 1.40 29.25
N LEU A 13 2.04 1.77 30.37
CA LEU A 13 1.83 3.19 30.72
C LEU A 13 3.15 3.96 30.82
N LYS A 14 4.19 3.38 31.40
CA LYS A 14 5.54 3.96 31.46
C LYS A 14 6.13 4.18 30.06
N ALA A 15 5.95 3.20 29.16
CA ALA A 15 6.40 3.31 27.78
C ALA A 15 5.67 4.44 27.05
N LEU A 16 4.36 4.53 27.18
CA LEU A 16 3.53 5.58 26.56
C LEU A 16 3.90 6.97 27.09
N GLN A 17 4.16 7.09 28.38
CA GLN A 17 4.58 8.35 29.01
C GLN A 17 5.93 8.83 28.46
N SER A 18 6.90 7.93 28.28
CA SER A 18 8.21 8.28 27.69
C SER A 18 8.11 8.77 26.24
N GLU A 19 7.09 8.33 25.50
CA GLU A 19 6.79 8.78 24.13
C GLU A 19 5.86 10.02 24.09
N GLY A 20 5.48 10.58 25.23
CA GLY A 20 4.61 11.75 25.33
C GLY A 20 3.12 11.44 25.04
N TYR A 21 2.70 10.20 25.10
CA TYR A 21 1.31 9.79 24.90
C TYR A 21 0.51 10.02 26.18
N THR A 22 -0.22 11.11 26.24
CA THR A 22 -1.02 11.50 27.43
C THR A 22 -2.48 11.13 27.30
N THR A 23 -3.04 11.28 26.11
CA THR A 23 -4.48 11.11 25.84
C THR A 23 -4.69 10.18 24.65
N PRO A 24 -5.54 9.15 24.80
CA PRO A 24 -5.84 8.25 23.68
C PRO A 24 -6.61 8.97 22.58
N THR A 25 -6.25 8.68 21.34
CA THR A 25 -7.00 9.16 20.17
C THR A 25 -8.38 8.49 20.09
N PRO A 26 -9.33 9.02 19.30
CA PRO A 26 -10.66 8.43 19.17
C PRO A 26 -10.67 6.95 18.75
N ILE A 27 -9.75 6.53 17.86
CA ILE A 27 -9.64 5.12 17.48
C ILE A 27 -9.11 4.26 18.63
N GLN A 28 -8.18 4.77 19.41
CA GLN A 28 -7.62 4.08 20.56
C GLN A 28 -8.65 3.93 21.68
N SER A 29 -9.32 5.01 22.05
CA SER A 29 -10.31 5.01 23.15
C SER A 29 -11.51 4.08 22.87
N GLN A 30 -11.89 3.92 21.59
CA GLN A 30 -12.98 3.02 21.21
C GLN A 30 -12.51 1.58 21.01
N SER A 31 -11.32 1.35 20.44
CA SER A 31 -10.87 0.00 20.08
C SER A 31 -10.26 -0.76 21.26
N ILE A 32 -9.45 -0.10 22.10
CA ILE A 32 -8.72 -0.77 23.18
C ILE A 32 -9.65 -1.55 24.13
N PRO A 33 -10.77 -1.00 24.63
CA PRO A 33 -11.67 -1.74 25.50
C PRO A 33 -12.31 -3.00 24.83
N ILE A 34 -12.63 -2.89 23.55
CA ILE A 34 -13.20 -4.00 22.76
C ILE A 34 -12.16 -5.13 22.65
N LEU A 35 -10.91 -4.76 22.35
CA LEU A 35 -9.84 -5.74 22.20
C LEU A 35 -9.51 -6.44 23.51
N LEU A 36 -9.46 -5.72 24.62
CA LEU A 36 -9.23 -6.32 25.97
C LEU A 36 -10.35 -7.28 26.38
N GLN A 37 -11.57 -7.12 25.83
CA GLN A 37 -12.67 -8.07 25.97
C GLN A 37 -12.53 -9.28 25.03
N GLN A 38 -11.43 -9.39 24.28
CA GLN A 38 -11.15 -10.47 23.33
C GLN A 38 -12.16 -10.59 22.18
N LYS A 39 -12.84 -9.50 21.82
CA LYS A 39 -13.74 -9.43 20.67
C LYS A 39 -12.98 -9.10 19.39
N ASP A 40 -13.48 -9.61 18.28
CA ASP A 40 -13.00 -9.22 16.96
C ASP A 40 -13.37 -7.76 16.65
N LEU A 41 -12.57 -7.09 15.83
CA LEU A 41 -12.77 -5.68 15.53
C LEU A 41 -12.62 -5.39 14.03
N MET A 42 -13.58 -4.62 13.49
CA MET A 42 -13.42 -3.95 12.19
C MET A 42 -13.26 -2.44 12.40
N GLY A 43 -12.03 -1.94 12.22
CA GLY A 43 -11.68 -0.53 12.39
C GLY A 43 -11.59 0.20 11.04
N CYS A 44 -12.35 1.29 10.90
CA CYS A 44 -12.24 2.21 9.78
C CYS A 44 -11.61 3.51 10.26
N ALA A 45 -10.34 3.74 9.90
CA ALA A 45 -9.61 4.93 10.29
C ALA A 45 -8.43 5.21 9.34
N GLN A 46 -8.17 6.47 9.05
CA GLN A 46 -7.07 6.90 8.18
C GLN A 46 -5.69 6.63 8.81
N THR A 47 -4.63 6.67 8.00
CA THR A 47 -3.24 6.65 8.48
C THR A 47 -2.98 7.87 9.37
N GLY A 48 -2.15 7.71 10.42
CA GLY A 48 -1.84 8.79 11.37
C GLY A 48 -2.90 9.02 12.48
N THR A 49 -3.99 8.25 12.52
CA THR A 49 -5.01 8.34 13.59
C THR A 49 -4.63 7.58 14.86
N GLY A 50 -3.50 6.83 14.86
CA GLY A 50 -3.05 6.04 16.01
C GLY A 50 -3.51 4.58 16.00
N LYS A 51 -3.87 4.00 14.84
CA LYS A 51 -4.30 2.59 14.69
C LYS A 51 -3.31 1.60 15.29
N THR A 52 -2.00 1.80 15.03
CA THR A 52 -0.97 0.88 15.53
C THR A 52 -1.00 0.74 17.03
N ALA A 53 -1.14 1.84 17.77
CA ALA A 53 -1.29 1.80 19.21
C ALA A 53 -2.64 1.19 19.64
N ALA A 54 -3.71 1.44 18.88
CA ALA A 54 -5.03 0.90 19.17
C ALA A 54 -5.07 -0.63 19.20
N PHE A 55 -4.28 -1.32 18.36
CA PHE A 55 -4.17 -2.79 18.42
C PHE A 55 -2.90 -3.27 19.12
N GLY A 56 -1.78 -2.56 19.01
CA GLY A 56 -0.50 -3.01 19.56
C GLY A 56 -0.48 -3.03 21.09
N ILE A 57 -1.00 -1.98 21.74
CA ILE A 57 -1.06 -1.86 23.19
C ILE A 57 -1.83 -3.03 23.82
N PRO A 58 -3.11 -3.31 23.46
CA PRO A 58 -3.85 -4.41 24.06
C PRO A 58 -3.27 -5.79 23.73
N ILE A 59 -2.70 -5.99 22.53
CA ILE A 59 -2.03 -7.26 22.19
C ILE A 59 -0.81 -7.49 23.09
N ILE A 60 0.04 -6.47 23.28
CA ILE A 60 1.21 -6.58 24.17
C ILE A 60 0.75 -6.91 25.59
N GLN A 61 -0.27 -6.21 26.11
CA GLN A 61 -0.80 -6.45 27.46
C GLN A 61 -1.30 -7.89 27.62
N MET A 62 -2.18 -8.35 26.74
CA MET A 62 -2.75 -9.70 26.82
C MET A 62 -1.69 -10.80 26.66
N LEU A 63 -0.64 -10.56 25.87
CA LEU A 63 0.49 -11.49 25.73
C LEU A 63 1.35 -11.51 27.01
N GLU A 64 1.63 -10.36 27.62
CA GLU A 64 2.40 -10.26 28.86
C GLU A 64 1.68 -10.94 30.02
N GLU A 65 0.38 -10.70 30.18
CA GLU A 65 -0.46 -11.34 31.20
C GLU A 65 -0.48 -12.87 31.05
N ARG A 66 -0.56 -13.40 29.82
CA ARG A 66 -0.53 -14.85 29.56
C ARG A 66 0.84 -15.50 29.75
N LYS A 67 1.92 -14.72 29.59
CA LYS A 67 3.30 -15.21 29.67
C LYS A 67 3.77 -15.42 31.10
N ASN A 68 3.15 -14.77 32.06
CA ASN A 68 3.47 -14.89 33.49
C ASN A 68 3.39 -16.35 33.96
N GLY A 69 4.55 -17.02 34.00
CA GLY A 69 4.70 -18.40 34.47
C GLY A 69 5.27 -19.42 33.48
N ASN A 70 5.37 -19.12 32.19
CA ASN A 70 5.80 -20.10 31.19
C ASN A 70 7.20 -19.76 30.65
N LYS A 71 8.25 -20.48 31.10
CA LYS A 71 9.65 -20.28 30.70
C LYS A 71 10.09 -21.07 29.44
N GLY A 72 9.17 -21.80 28.80
CA GLY A 72 9.46 -22.63 27.65
C GLY A 72 9.55 -21.83 26.33
N ARG A 73 9.96 -22.53 25.25
CA ARG A 73 9.92 -21.98 23.88
C ARG A 73 8.49 -21.61 23.54
N GLN A 74 8.24 -20.32 23.34
CA GLN A 74 6.92 -19.84 22.96
C GLN A 74 6.79 -19.80 21.42
N PRO A 75 5.67 -20.28 20.86
CA PRO A 75 5.36 -20.08 19.45
C PRO A 75 4.97 -18.62 19.18
N ILE A 76 4.91 -18.24 17.90
CA ILE A 76 4.37 -16.94 17.49
C ILE A 76 2.90 -16.87 17.90
N LYS A 77 2.55 -15.87 18.70
CA LYS A 77 1.22 -15.65 19.28
C LYS A 77 0.42 -14.56 18.59
N ALA A 78 1.09 -13.55 18.04
CA ALA A 78 0.45 -12.49 17.28
C ALA A 78 1.08 -12.34 15.89
N LEU A 79 0.24 -12.19 14.88
CA LEU A 79 0.62 -11.91 13.50
C LEU A 79 -0.03 -10.63 13.02
N ILE A 80 0.78 -9.67 12.61
CA ILE A 80 0.34 -8.44 11.96
C ILE A 80 0.76 -8.48 10.50
N VAL A 81 -0.21 -8.39 9.59
CA VAL A 81 0.05 -8.37 8.14
C VAL A 81 -0.25 -6.98 7.60
N THR A 82 0.71 -6.44 6.84
CA THR A 82 0.67 -5.08 6.30
C THR A 82 1.22 -5.04 4.86
N PRO A 83 0.76 -4.12 3.99
CA PRO A 83 1.08 -4.16 2.56
C PRO A 83 2.54 -3.84 2.24
N THR A 84 3.20 -2.98 3.03
CA THR A 84 4.51 -2.43 2.68
C THR A 84 5.58 -2.74 3.72
N ARG A 85 6.84 -2.73 3.28
CA ARG A 85 8.02 -2.96 4.14
C ARG A 85 8.16 -1.86 5.18
N GLU A 86 7.96 -0.63 4.74
CA GLU A 86 8.09 0.56 5.56
C GLU A 86 7.08 0.52 6.72
N LEU A 87 5.82 0.21 6.43
CA LEU A 87 4.79 0.07 7.46
C LEU A 87 5.08 -1.13 8.37
N ALA A 88 5.60 -2.24 7.84
CA ALA A 88 5.99 -3.37 8.66
C ALA A 88 7.10 -3.00 9.67
N ILE A 89 8.11 -2.24 9.23
CA ILE A 89 9.17 -1.73 10.10
C ILE A 89 8.58 -0.80 11.17
N GLN A 90 7.76 0.17 10.80
CA GLN A 90 7.13 1.11 11.72
C GLN A 90 6.26 0.41 12.78
N ILE A 91 5.47 -0.59 12.37
CA ILE A 91 4.67 -1.38 13.32
C ILE A 91 5.60 -2.15 14.26
N GLY A 92 6.69 -2.76 13.74
CA GLY A 92 7.68 -3.44 14.56
C GLY A 92 8.35 -2.52 15.58
N ASP A 93 8.74 -1.32 15.15
CA ASP A 93 9.31 -0.28 16.04
C ASP A 93 8.30 0.14 17.11
N SER A 94 7.03 0.34 16.72
CA SER A 94 5.95 0.65 17.67
C SER A 94 5.76 -0.45 18.71
N PHE A 95 5.78 -1.73 18.31
CA PHE A 95 5.71 -2.86 19.26
C PHE A 95 6.92 -2.88 20.19
N SER A 96 8.13 -2.56 19.69
CA SER A 96 9.34 -2.45 20.53
C SER A 96 9.23 -1.31 21.53
N THR A 97 8.73 -0.16 21.09
CA THR A 97 8.54 1.02 21.94
C THR A 97 7.48 0.79 23.02
N TYR A 98 6.28 0.33 22.64
CA TYR A 98 5.20 0.10 23.63
C TYR A 98 5.50 -1.05 24.57
N GLY A 99 6.26 -2.06 24.11
CA GLY A 99 6.62 -3.23 24.88
C GLY A 99 7.96 -3.12 25.63
N GLN A 100 8.65 -1.96 25.62
CA GLN A 100 10.03 -1.84 26.14
C GLN A 100 10.21 -2.23 27.62
N HIS A 101 9.14 -2.17 28.41
CA HIS A 101 9.14 -2.58 29.82
C HIS A 101 8.40 -3.91 30.06
N THR A 102 8.16 -4.68 29.01
CA THR A 102 7.55 -6.01 29.04
C THR A 102 8.54 -7.08 28.57
N SER A 103 8.16 -8.35 28.69
CA SER A 103 8.95 -9.47 28.20
C SER A 103 8.68 -9.81 26.71
N ILE A 104 7.79 -9.08 26.04
CA ILE A 104 7.31 -9.36 24.70
C ILE A 104 8.35 -9.01 23.65
N LYS A 105 8.61 -9.96 22.74
CA LYS A 105 9.57 -9.81 21.65
C LYS A 105 8.85 -9.79 20.32
N ASN A 106 9.22 -8.87 19.45
CA ASN A 106 8.71 -8.83 18.10
C ASN A 106 9.80 -9.06 17.03
N THR A 107 9.39 -9.45 15.84
CA THR A 107 10.26 -9.58 14.67
C THR A 107 9.50 -9.15 13.43
N VAL A 108 10.24 -8.51 12.51
CA VAL A 108 9.68 -8.01 11.25
C VAL A 108 10.25 -8.79 10.08
N ILE A 109 9.39 -9.24 9.16
CA ILE A 109 9.78 -9.93 7.93
C ILE A 109 9.14 -9.29 6.70
N PHE A 110 9.94 -9.09 5.65
CA PHE A 110 9.48 -8.53 4.37
C PHE A 110 10.35 -8.96 3.20
N GLY A 111 9.80 -8.90 2.00
CA GLY A 111 10.47 -9.30 0.77
C GLY A 111 11.52 -8.29 0.29
N GLY A 112 12.33 -8.68 -0.73
CA GLY A 112 13.30 -7.81 -1.40
C GLY A 112 14.59 -7.58 -0.65
N VAL A 113 14.83 -8.35 0.41
CA VAL A 113 16.12 -8.47 1.13
C VAL A 113 16.45 -9.93 1.32
N LYS A 114 17.75 -10.23 1.60
CA LYS A 114 18.20 -11.61 1.90
C LYS A 114 17.48 -12.12 3.14
N GLN A 115 16.97 -13.37 3.07
CA GLN A 115 16.16 -13.93 4.17
C GLN A 115 16.97 -14.37 5.39
N GLY A 116 18.28 -14.60 5.26
CA GLY A 116 19.09 -15.20 6.30
C GLY A 116 18.95 -14.52 7.68
N LYS A 117 19.05 -13.17 7.72
CA LYS A 117 18.88 -12.42 8.97
C LYS A 117 17.47 -12.55 9.55
N GLN A 118 16.44 -12.65 8.70
CA GLN A 118 15.06 -12.82 9.14
C GLN A 118 14.82 -14.21 9.72
N VAL A 119 15.36 -15.26 9.06
CA VAL A 119 15.34 -16.63 9.57
C VAL A 119 16.06 -16.74 10.91
N GLU A 120 17.19 -16.07 11.06
CA GLU A 120 17.93 -16.03 12.33
C GLU A 120 17.12 -15.33 13.44
N ALA A 121 16.44 -14.23 13.11
CA ALA A 121 15.56 -13.53 14.05
C ALA A 121 14.35 -14.41 14.47
N LEU A 122 13.76 -15.16 13.54
CA LEU A 122 12.68 -16.12 13.84
C LEU A 122 13.13 -17.24 14.81
N LYS A 123 14.39 -17.67 14.75
CA LYS A 123 14.95 -18.67 15.70
C LYS A 123 15.01 -18.17 17.14
N ARG A 124 14.91 -16.84 17.37
CA ARG A 124 14.84 -16.24 18.71
C ARG A 124 13.45 -16.33 19.35
N ASN A 125 12.50 -16.99 18.68
CA ASN A 125 11.13 -17.22 19.10
C ASN A 125 10.42 -15.89 19.49
N PRO A 126 10.12 -15.02 18.51
CA PRO A 126 9.36 -13.82 18.75
C PRO A 126 7.91 -14.17 19.13
N ASP A 127 7.33 -13.42 20.05
CA ASP A 127 5.91 -13.51 20.42
C ASP A 127 5.02 -12.88 19.33
N VAL A 128 5.52 -11.80 18.73
CA VAL A 128 4.83 -11.01 17.72
C VAL A 128 5.61 -11.02 16.40
N LEU A 129 4.93 -11.37 15.33
CA LEU A 129 5.46 -11.32 13.97
C LEU A 129 4.75 -10.25 13.15
N VAL A 130 5.50 -9.28 12.63
CA VAL A 130 4.99 -8.31 11.66
C VAL A 130 5.49 -8.68 10.28
N ALA A 131 4.60 -8.76 9.30
CA ALA A 131 4.96 -9.35 8.01
C ALA A 131 4.30 -8.66 6.81
N THR A 132 5.02 -8.67 5.66
CA THR A 132 4.37 -8.46 4.36
C THR A 132 3.95 -9.81 3.75
N PRO A 133 2.81 -9.88 3.01
CA PRO A 133 2.19 -11.15 2.59
C PRO A 133 3.13 -12.13 1.88
N GLY A 134 3.84 -11.67 0.85
CA GLY A 134 4.67 -12.54 0.02
C GLY A 134 5.82 -13.21 0.79
N ARG A 135 6.55 -12.49 1.65
CA ARG A 135 7.63 -13.04 2.47
C ARG A 135 7.11 -13.96 3.56
N LEU A 136 5.96 -13.65 4.12
CA LEU A 136 5.31 -14.51 5.10
C LEU A 136 5.01 -15.88 4.52
N LEU A 137 4.30 -15.93 3.39
CA LEU A 137 3.97 -17.19 2.70
C LEU A 137 5.20 -17.95 2.24
N ASP A 138 6.22 -17.25 1.76
CA ASP A 138 7.52 -17.82 1.36
C ASP A 138 8.18 -18.54 2.55
N LEU A 139 8.35 -17.90 3.70
CA LEU A 139 8.97 -18.51 4.88
C LEU A 139 8.08 -19.57 5.55
N MET A 140 6.77 -19.46 5.44
CA MET A 140 5.84 -20.53 5.86
C MET A 140 6.01 -21.77 4.97
N SER A 141 6.11 -21.62 3.66
CA SER A 141 6.30 -22.74 2.72
C SER A 141 7.63 -23.44 2.92
N GLN A 142 8.67 -22.73 3.40
CA GLN A 142 9.97 -23.27 3.76
C GLN A 142 10.01 -23.90 5.16
N GLY A 143 8.90 -23.84 5.94
CA GLY A 143 8.82 -24.43 7.29
C GLY A 143 9.46 -23.59 8.40
N TYR A 144 9.90 -22.36 8.12
CA TYR A 144 10.47 -21.48 9.16
C TYR A 144 9.41 -20.86 10.09
N ILE A 145 8.16 -20.80 9.67
CA ILE A 145 7.05 -20.19 10.42
C ILE A 145 5.90 -21.17 10.53
N SER A 146 5.42 -21.37 11.77
CA SER A 146 4.17 -22.05 12.09
C SER A 146 3.23 -21.08 12.78
N LEU A 147 1.98 -21.01 12.32
CA LEU A 147 0.93 -20.14 12.88
C LEU A 147 -0.17 -20.93 13.60
N ARG A 148 0.09 -22.21 13.93
CA ARG A 148 -0.93 -23.12 14.54
C ARG A 148 -1.38 -22.65 15.92
N ASP A 149 -0.50 -21.97 16.65
CA ASP A 149 -0.72 -21.52 18.02
C ASP A 149 -1.00 -20.01 18.10
N LEU A 150 -1.44 -19.40 16.99
CA LEU A 150 -1.69 -17.97 16.90
C LEU A 150 -2.94 -17.59 17.70
N ASP A 151 -2.79 -16.61 18.59
CA ASP A 151 -3.89 -16.05 19.39
C ASP A 151 -4.48 -14.78 18.77
N PHE A 152 -3.64 -13.99 18.08
CA PHE A 152 -4.03 -12.69 17.51
C PHE A 152 -3.65 -12.56 16.05
N PHE A 153 -4.60 -12.15 15.22
CA PHE A 153 -4.38 -11.84 13.81
C PHE A 153 -4.81 -10.42 13.50
N VAL A 154 -3.93 -9.61 12.95
CA VAL A 154 -4.23 -8.24 12.50
C VAL A 154 -3.96 -8.12 11.00
N LEU A 155 -4.95 -7.64 10.26
CA LEU A 155 -4.79 -7.20 8.87
C LEU A 155 -4.89 -5.68 8.85
N ASP A 156 -3.77 -4.98 8.63
CA ASP A 156 -3.73 -3.51 8.60
C ASP A 156 -3.56 -2.99 7.17
N GLU A 157 -4.24 -1.89 6.86
CA GLU A 157 -4.32 -1.27 5.52
C GLU A 157 -4.83 -2.25 4.44
N ALA A 158 -5.95 -2.91 4.73
CA ALA A 158 -6.52 -3.94 3.86
C ALA A 158 -6.92 -3.42 2.48
N ASP A 159 -7.39 -2.18 2.37
CA ASP A 159 -7.68 -1.51 1.11
C ASP A 159 -6.42 -1.39 0.23
N GLN A 160 -5.29 -1.00 0.81
CA GLN A 160 -4.02 -0.94 0.09
C GLN A 160 -3.54 -2.33 -0.34
N MET A 161 -3.75 -3.37 0.47
CA MET A 161 -3.42 -4.74 0.08
C MET A 161 -4.25 -5.20 -1.12
N LEU A 162 -5.51 -4.82 -1.18
CA LEU A 162 -6.38 -5.10 -2.33
C LEU A 162 -5.86 -4.41 -3.59
N ASP A 163 -5.56 -3.11 -3.51
CA ASP A 163 -5.00 -2.31 -4.60
C ASP A 163 -3.67 -2.85 -5.13
N MET A 164 -2.85 -3.40 -4.25
CA MET A 164 -1.55 -4.00 -4.60
C MET A 164 -1.67 -5.45 -5.10
N GLY A 165 -2.87 -6.02 -5.17
CA GLY A 165 -3.14 -7.36 -5.68
C GLY A 165 -2.85 -8.51 -4.70
N PHE A 166 -2.62 -8.22 -3.41
CA PHE A 166 -2.34 -9.24 -2.40
C PHE A 166 -3.55 -10.06 -1.96
N ILE A 167 -4.73 -9.84 -2.53
CA ILE A 167 -5.96 -10.53 -2.14
C ILE A 167 -5.84 -12.06 -2.17
N HIS A 168 -5.13 -12.58 -3.19
CA HIS A 168 -4.91 -14.02 -3.31
C HIS A 168 -3.97 -14.56 -2.22
N ASP A 169 -2.95 -13.80 -1.86
CA ASP A 169 -2.02 -14.17 -0.80
C ASP A 169 -2.68 -14.12 0.57
N ILE A 170 -3.50 -13.11 0.83
CA ILE A 170 -4.31 -13.01 2.05
C ILE A 170 -5.28 -14.20 2.17
N LYS A 171 -5.99 -14.56 1.09
CA LYS A 171 -6.88 -15.73 1.09
C LYS A 171 -6.14 -17.05 1.34
N LYS A 172 -4.91 -17.20 0.83
CA LYS A 172 -4.06 -18.37 1.13
C LYS A 172 -3.63 -18.39 2.59
N LEU A 173 -3.26 -17.24 3.14
CA LEU A 173 -2.86 -17.10 4.53
C LEU A 173 -4.01 -17.46 5.48
N ILE A 174 -5.21 -16.88 5.29
CA ILE A 174 -6.38 -17.11 6.15
C ILE A 174 -6.68 -18.60 6.32
N LYS A 175 -6.53 -19.40 5.26
CA LYS A 175 -6.75 -20.86 5.29
C LYS A 175 -5.77 -21.61 6.20
N GLN A 176 -4.65 -21.00 6.58
CA GLN A 176 -3.60 -21.59 7.41
C GLN A 176 -3.64 -21.09 8.86
N LEU A 177 -4.55 -20.15 9.17
CA LEU A 177 -4.71 -19.63 10.52
C LEU A 177 -5.61 -20.56 11.34
N PRO A 178 -5.38 -20.67 12.67
CA PRO A 178 -6.26 -21.45 13.56
C PRO A 178 -7.66 -20.82 13.60
N ALA A 179 -8.69 -21.66 13.76
CA ALA A 179 -10.08 -21.20 13.84
C ALA A 179 -10.33 -20.33 15.08
N ARG A 180 -9.74 -20.73 16.24
CA ARG A 180 -9.86 -19.97 17.48
C ARG A 180 -8.72 -18.96 17.57
N ARG A 181 -9.03 -17.72 17.34
CA ARG A 181 -8.14 -16.56 17.45
C ARG A 181 -8.97 -15.28 17.55
N GLN A 182 -8.40 -14.22 18.06
CA GLN A 182 -8.96 -12.88 17.93
C GLN A 182 -8.45 -12.26 16.63
N SER A 183 -9.36 -11.71 15.83
CA SER A 183 -9.04 -11.14 14.52
C SER A 183 -9.39 -9.65 14.48
N LEU A 184 -8.46 -8.84 13.98
CA LEU A 184 -8.58 -7.40 13.86
C LEU A 184 -8.37 -7.00 12.40
N PHE A 185 -9.26 -6.19 11.90
CA PHE A 185 -9.23 -5.76 10.51
C PHE A 185 -9.27 -4.23 10.44
N PHE A 186 -8.21 -3.61 9.91
CA PHE A 186 -8.12 -2.18 9.76
C PHE A 186 -8.01 -1.78 8.29
N SER A 187 -8.76 -0.73 7.91
CA SER A 187 -8.74 -0.14 6.58
C SER A 187 -9.08 1.34 6.66
N ALA A 188 -8.54 2.16 5.74
CA ALA A 188 -8.92 3.57 5.64
C ALA A 188 -10.25 3.75 4.90
N THR A 189 -10.59 2.83 4.00
CA THR A 189 -11.83 2.83 3.22
C THR A 189 -12.56 1.50 3.34
N MET A 190 -13.89 1.51 3.20
CA MET A 190 -14.75 0.33 3.37
C MET A 190 -15.66 0.08 2.15
N PRO A 191 -15.12 -0.03 0.92
CA PRO A 191 -15.92 -0.47 -0.22
C PRO A 191 -16.40 -1.92 0.00
N LYS A 192 -17.40 -2.35 -0.78
CA LYS A 192 -18.01 -3.68 -0.62
C LYS A 192 -16.98 -4.81 -0.63
N SER A 193 -15.99 -4.76 -1.52
CA SER A 193 -14.91 -5.76 -1.61
C SER A 193 -14.10 -5.91 -0.31
N ILE A 194 -13.86 -4.80 0.40
CA ILE A 194 -13.15 -4.78 1.68
C ILE A 194 -14.04 -5.32 2.79
N VAL A 195 -15.32 -4.94 2.82
CA VAL A 195 -16.29 -5.49 3.79
C VAL A 195 -16.46 -7.01 3.60
N ASP A 196 -16.55 -7.47 2.36
CA ASP A 196 -16.67 -8.89 2.05
C ASP A 196 -15.40 -9.66 2.47
N LEU A 197 -14.21 -9.07 2.29
CA LEU A 197 -12.97 -9.65 2.80
C LEU A 197 -12.97 -9.71 4.33
N ALA A 198 -13.35 -8.64 5.02
CA ALA A 198 -13.42 -8.59 6.48
C ALA A 198 -14.30 -9.71 7.05
N ARG A 199 -15.47 -9.96 6.45
CA ARG A 199 -16.38 -11.05 6.84
C ARG A 199 -15.79 -12.45 6.69
N THR A 200 -14.78 -12.65 5.87
CA THR A 200 -14.09 -13.94 5.75
C THR A 200 -13.04 -14.17 6.85
N ILE A 201 -12.69 -13.10 7.58
CA ILE A 201 -11.62 -13.10 8.59
C ILE A 201 -12.18 -13.02 10.00
N LEU A 202 -13.17 -12.14 10.18
CA LEU A 202 -13.79 -11.82 11.47
C LEU A 202 -14.94 -12.77 11.76
N GLY A 203 -15.08 -13.14 13.06
CA GLY A 203 -16.24 -13.83 13.59
C GLY A 203 -17.37 -12.87 13.94
N ASP A 204 -17.83 -12.90 15.18
CA ASP A 204 -18.67 -11.86 15.76
C ASP A 204 -17.77 -10.67 16.11
N PHE A 205 -18.03 -9.52 15.52
CA PHE A 205 -17.13 -8.37 15.61
C PHE A 205 -17.82 -7.05 15.86
N ASP A 206 -17.15 -6.22 16.63
CA ASP A 206 -17.54 -4.82 16.82
C ASP A 206 -16.97 -3.93 15.70
N ARG A 207 -17.68 -2.83 15.39
CA ARG A 207 -17.25 -1.84 14.39
C ARG A 207 -16.87 -0.55 15.06
N VAL A 208 -15.68 -0.06 14.74
CA VAL A 208 -15.23 1.28 15.11
C VAL A 208 -14.93 2.07 13.84
N SER A 209 -15.58 3.22 13.69
CA SER A 209 -15.35 4.11 12.55
C SER A 209 -15.03 5.50 13.05
N VAL A 210 -13.80 5.91 12.80
CA VAL A 210 -13.34 7.27 13.10
C VAL A 210 -13.19 8.01 11.78
N GLN A 211 -14.25 8.74 11.42
CA GLN A 211 -14.19 9.66 10.29
C GLN A 211 -13.53 10.96 10.72
N PRO A 212 -12.68 11.57 9.90
CA PRO A 212 -12.21 12.93 10.15
C PRO A 212 -13.43 13.86 10.28
N LYS A 213 -13.40 14.80 11.24
CA LYS A 213 -14.45 15.82 11.42
C LYS A 213 -14.73 16.65 10.16
N GLN A 214 -13.73 16.73 9.27
CA GLN A 214 -13.79 17.31 7.93
C GLN A 214 -13.09 16.40 6.94
N ALA A 215 -13.56 16.31 5.71
CA ALA A 215 -12.88 15.56 4.66
C ALA A 215 -11.45 16.09 4.47
N THR A 216 -10.49 15.21 4.22
CA THR A 216 -9.08 15.59 4.01
C THR A 216 -8.94 16.65 2.92
N ALA A 217 -9.76 16.57 1.87
CA ALA A 217 -9.78 17.52 0.78
C ALA A 217 -10.20 18.93 1.19
N GLU A 218 -11.01 19.09 2.25
CA GLU A 218 -11.46 20.40 2.75
C GLU A 218 -10.42 21.14 3.59
N ARG A 219 -9.43 20.41 4.14
CA ARG A 219 -8.38 20.96 5.02
C ARG A 219 -7.12 21.36 4.29
N VAL A 220 -6.94 20.87 3.07
CA VAL A 220 -5.74 21.08 2.27
C VAL A 220 -6.01 22.17 1.24
N SER A 221 -5.19 23.21 1.19
CA SER A 221 -5.20 24.16 0.08
C SER A 221 -4.79 23.43 -1.20
N GLN A 222 -5.69 23.39 -2.18
CA GLN A 222 -5.48 22.64 -3.42
C GLN A 222 -5.34 23.60 -4.60
N GLU A 223 -4.41 23.29 -5.50
CA GLU A 223 -4.15 24.06 -6.71
C GLU A 223 -3.87 23.14 -7.90
N VAL A 224 -4.29 23.53 -9.09
CA VAL A 224 -3.95 22.82 -10.32
C VAL A 224 -3.33 23.76 -11.35
N TYR A 225 -2.23 23.31 -11.93
CA TYR A 225 -1.49 23.97 -13.00
C TYR A 225 -1.66 23.19 -14.28
N PHE A 226 -2.20 23.83 -15.31
CA PHE A 226 -2.25 23.24 -16.63
C PHE A 226 -0.91 23.48 -17.34
N VAL A 227 -0.22 22.39 -17.66
CA VAL A 227 1.16 22.42 -18.16
C VAL A 227 1.39 21.30 -19.16
N THR A 228 2.21 21.54 -20.21
CA THR A 228 2.61 20.45 -21.10
C THR A 228 3.50 19.45 -20.40
N LYS A 229 3.48 18.19 -20.84
CA LYS A 229 4.35 17.14 -20.30
C LYS A 229 5.84 17.51 -20.37
N ALA A 230 6.23 18.28 -21.37
CA ALA A 230 7.60 18.72 -21.59
C ALA A 230 8.05 19.77 -20.56
N ASP A 231 7.14 20.62 -20.10
CA ASP A 231 7.43 21.74 -19.21
C ASP A 231 7.19 21.43 -17.71
N LYS A 232 6.56 20.28 -17.38
CA LYS A 232 6.41 19.82 -15.96
C LYS A 232 7.73 19.92 -15.16
N PRO A 233 8.92 19.53 -15.68
CA PRO A 233 10.16 19.66 -14.90
C PRO A 233 10.53 21.10 -14.57
N LYS A 234 10.35 22.04 -15.50
CA LYS A 234 10.65 23.48 -15.30
C LYS A 234 9.68 24.11 -14.31
N LEU A 235 8.38 23.74 -14.40
CA LEU A 235 7.37 24.20 -13.46
C LEU A 235 7.68 23.69 -12.05
N LEU A 236 8.06 22.40 -11.90
CA LEU A 236 8.45 21.82 -10.61
C LEU A 236 9.63 22.58 -10.00
N GLU A 237 10.67 22.83 -10.78
CA GLU A 237 11.84 23.62 -10.35
C GLU A 237 11.44 25.01 -9.87
N SER A 238 10.65 25.76 -10.67
CA SER A 238 10.16 27.09 -10.32
C SER A 238 9.39 27.10 -9.00
N ILE A 239 8.47 26.14 -8.78
CA ILE A 239 7.69 26.05 -7.55
C ILE A 239 8.57 25.75 -6.34
N LEU A 240 9.53 24.83 -6.48
CA LEU A 240 10.42 24.46 -5.37
C LEU A 240 11.38 25.60 -5.00
N LEU A 241 11.85 26.40 -5.99
CA LEU A 241 12.68 27.58 -5.76
C LEU A 241 11.91 28.72 -5.08
N GLN A 242 10.60 28.84 -5.34
CA GLN A 242 9.72 29.81 -4.68
C GLN A 242 9.37 29.40 -3.23
N ASN A 243 9.61 28.14 -2.85
CA ASN A 243 9.31 27.62 -1.52
C ASN A 243 10.58 27.04 -0.84
N PRO A 244 11.63 27.85 -0.62
CA PRO A 244 12.89 27.38 -0.07
C PRO A 244 12.71 26.85 1.36
N GLY A 245 13.34 25.70 1.66
CA GLY A 245 13.28 25.08 2.98
C GLY A 245 11.98 24.33 3.29
N THR A 246 10.96 24.41 2.45
CA THR A 246 9.70 23.69 2.63
C THR A 246 9.88 22.21 2.31
N THR A 247 9.38 21.34 3.20
CA THR A 247 9.37 19.90 2.95
C THR A 247 8.35 19.55 1.86
N ALA A 248 8.82 18.92 0.78
CA ALA A 248 8.02 18.61 -0.39
C ALA A 248 8.04 17.10 -0.71
N LEU A 249 6.85 16.51 -0.85
CA LEU A 249 6.67 15.15 -1.37
C LEU A 249 6.11 15.23 -2.78
N VAL A 250 6.90 14.77 -3.75
CA VAL A 250 6.56 14.82 -5.18
C VAL A 250 6.14 13.43 -5.66
N PHE A 251 4.93 13.30 -6.17
CA PHE A 251 4.39 12.04 -6.68
C PHE A 251 4.61 11.89 -8.18
N SER A 252 5.29 10.82 -8.57
CA SER A 252 5.45 10.41 -9.97
C SER A 252 4.78 9.07 -10.21
N ARG A 253 4.09 8.92 -11.34
CA ARG A 253 3.39 7.70 -11.75
C ARG A 253 4.33 6.51 -11.91
N THR A 254 5.58 6.75 -12.32
CA THR A 254 6.53 5.67 -12.63
C THR A 254 7.87 5.80 -11.89
N LYS A 255 8.49 4.63 -11.62
CA LYS A 255 9.84 4.57 -11.03
C LYS A 255 10.90 5.30 -11.87
N HIS A 256 10.82 5.20 -13.18
CA HIS A 256 11.74 5.87 -14.09
C HIS A 256 11.48 7.38 -14.15
N GLY A 257 10.20 7.80 -14.03
CA GLY A 257 9.81 9.20 -13.88
C GLY A 257 10.41 9.80 -12.62
N ALA A 258 10.30 9.12 -11.48
CA ALA A 258 10.87 9.56 -10.22
C ALA A 258 12.40 9.77 -10.31
N ASP A 259 13.13 8.83 -10.91
CA ASP A 259 14.57 8.98 -11.12
C ASP A 259 14.92 10.13 -12.08
N LYS A 260 14.09 10.35 -13.12
CA LYS A 260 14.27 11.45 -14.07
C LYS A 260 14.05 12.80 -13.39
N ILE A 261 13.04 12.93 -12.54
CA ILE A 261 12.75 14.14 -11.76
C ILE A 261 13.94 14.46 -10.85
N VAL A 262 14.43 13.50 -10.07
CA VAL A 262 15.59 13.71 -9.17
C VAL A 262 16.81 14.17 -9.95
N ARG A 263 17.11 13.59 -11.11
CA ARG A 263 18.24 14.03 -11.96
C ARG A 263 18.05 15.46 -12.48
N LYS A 264 16.81 15.87 -12.81
CA LYS A 264 16.52 17.24 -13.26
C LYS A 264 16.66 18.24 -12.12
N LEU A 265 16.16 17.93 -10.93
CA LEU A 265 16.31 18.77 -9.75
C LEU A 265 17.79 18.94 -9.35
N ALA A 266 18.60 17.88 -9.47
CA ALA A 266 20.04 17.96 -9.22
C ALA A 266 20.79 18.89 -10.19
N GLN A 267 20.28 19.07 -11.43
CA GLN A 267 20.83 20.02 -12.40
C GLN A 267 20.55 21.49 -12.01
N ALA A 268 19.55 21.73 -11.16
CA ALA A 268 19.17 23.00 -10.59
C ALA A 268 19.64 23.16 -9.13
N ASP A 269 20.64 22.38 -8.69
CA ASP A 269 21.19 22.37 -7.33
C ASP A 269 20.16 22.07 -6.22
N LEU A 270 19.00 21.50 -6.59
CA LEU A 270 17.97 21.07 -5.64
C LEU A 270 18.22 19.63 -5.19
N LYS A 271 18.52 19.46 -3.89
CA LYS A 271 18.79 18.15 -3.30
C LYS A 271 17.49 17.37 -3.14
N ALA A 272 17.33 16.32 -3.94
CA ALA A 272 16.18 15.41 -3.91
C ALA A 272 16.62 13.96 -3.90
N ARG A 273 15.79 13.08 -3.34
CA ARG A 273 15.96 11.62 -3.46
C ARG A 273 14.67 10.95 -3.93
N ALA A 274 14.83 9.84 -4.67
CA ALA A 274 13.71 9.03 -5.12
C ALA A 274 13.50 7.81 -4.22
N ILE A 275 12.22 7.51 -3.93
CA ILE A 275 11.79 6.28 -3.27
C ILE A 275 10.79 5.53 -4.16
N HIS A 276 11.17 4.31 -4.59
CA HIS A 276 10.36 3.44 -5.46
C HIS A 276 10.85 2.00 -5.43
N GLY A 277 10.10 1.07 -6.01
CA GLY A 277 10.34 -0.37 -5.94
C GLY A 277 11.70 -0.84 -6.45
N ASN A 278 12.40 -0.08 -7.33
CA ASN A 278 13.72 -0.43 -7.84
C ASN A 278 14.88 0.07 -6.93
N LYS A 279 14.60 0.86 -5.88
CA LYS A 279 15.63 1.24 -4.90
C LYS A 279 15.85 0.10 -3.92
N SER A 280 17.10 -0.09 -3.52
CA SER A 280 17.42 -1.05 -2.45
C SER A 280 16.82 -0.61 -1.12
N GLN A 281 16.52 -1.54 -0.24
CA GLN A 281 15.91 -1.22 1.05
C GLN A 281 16.77 -0.24 1.88
N PRO A 282 18.10 -0.39 2.00
CA PRO A 282 18.93 0.58 2.70
C PRO A 282 18.87 1.99 2.07
N ALA A 283 18.76 2.10 0.74
CA ALA A 283 18.64 3.39 0.08
C ALA A 283 17.28 4.06 0.36
N ARG A 284 16.20 3.28 0.47
CA ARG A 284 14.85 3.76 0.82
C ARG A 284 14.82 4.24 2.27
N GLU A 285 15.35 3.45 3.21
CA GLU A 285 15.44 3.79 4.64
C GLU A 285 16.28 5.05 4.84
N LYS A 286 17.43 5.16 4.15
CA LYS A 286 18.26 6.37 4.19
C LYS A 286 17.52 7.59 3.64
N ALA A 287 16.84 7.48 2.49
CA ALA A 287 16.09 8.60 1.90
C ALA A 287 14.97 9.07 2.84
N LEU A 288 14.22 8.13 3.41
CA LEU A 288 13.15 8.42 4.35
C LEU A 288 13.69 8.98 5.68
N GLY A 289 14.76 8.41 6.21
CA GLY A 289 15.39 8.88 7.44
C GLY A 289 15.95 10.30 7.29
N ASP A 290 16.62 10.61 6.17
CA ASP A 290 17.14 11.95 5.90
C ASP A 290 16.00 12.96 5.71
N PHE A 291 14.87 12.55 5.10
CA PHE A 291 13.69 13.37 4.92
C PHE A 291 12.99 13.67 6.26
N LYS A 292 12.78 12.67 7.11
CA LYS A 292 12.20 12.83 8.46
C LYS A 292 13.05 13.73 9.36
N LYS A 293 14.37 13.69 9.23
CA LYS A 293 15.31 14.53 10.00
C LYS A 293 15.45 15.96 9.44
N GLY A 294 14.79 16.29 8.34
CA GLY A 294 14.90 17.59 7.69
C GLY A 294 16.23 17.83 6.96
N SER A 295 17.14 16.85 6.90
CA SER A 295 18.40 16.96 6.12
C SER A 295 18.20 16.80 4.61
N LEU A 296 17.02 16.35 4.20
CA LEU A 296 16.53 16.29 2.84
C LEU A 296 15.15 16.94 2.80
N SER A 297 14.96 17.99 1.98
CA SER A 297 13.69 18.70 1.87
C SER A 297 12.76 18.18 0.77
N ILE A 298 13.29 17.43 -0.22
CA ILE A 298 12.52 16.99 -1.38
C ILE A 298 12.60 15.46 -1.51
N LEU A 299 11.45 14.79 -1.38
CA LEU A 299 11.31 13.34 -1.61
C LEU A 299 10.43 13.11 -2.85
N VAL A 300 10.93 12.34 -3.83
CA VAL A 300 10.17 11.96 -5.02
C VAL A 300 9.74 10.51 -4.90
N ALA A 301 8.44 10.23 -4.91
CA ALA A 301 7.91 8.90 -4.64
C ALA A 301 6.95 8.41 -5.72
N THR A 302 6.86 7.09 -5.88
CA THR A 302 5.71 6.46 -6.54
C THR A 302 4.64 6.11 -5.51
N ASP A 303 3.37 6.01 -5.89
CA ASP A 303 2.26 5.67 -4.99
C ASP A 303 2.55 4.46 -4.11
N ILE A 304 3.01 3.36 -4.73
CA ILE A 304 3.33 2.13 -4.01
C ILE A 304 4.41 2.35 -2.95
N ALA A 305 5.40 3.19 -3.23
CA ALA A 305 6.50 3.43 -2.31
C ALA A 305 6.18 4.49 -1.25
N ALA A 306 5.22 5.37 -1.53
CA ALA A 306 4.71 6.37 -0.60
C ALA A 306 3.62 5.83 0.34
N ARG A 307 3.05 4.66 0.02
CA ARG A 307 2.12 3.97 0.92
C ARG A 307 2.88 3.45 2.14
N GLY A 308 2.28 3.61 3.31
CA GLY A 308 2.86 3.15 4.57
C GLY A 308 4.10 3.91 5.03
N ILE A 309 4.51 5.00 4.37
CA ILE A 309 5.52 5.89 4.96
C ILE A 309 4.83 6.86 5.91
N ASP A 310 5.36 6.93 7.12
CA ASP A 310 4.95 7.87 8.16
C ASP A 310 5.66 9.21 7.93
N VAL A 311 5.12 9.94 6.99
CA VAL A 311 5.56 11.30 6.65
C VAL A 311 4.30 12.11 6.48
N ASP A 312 3.99 12.86 7.49
CA ASP A 312 2.80 13.69 7.62
C ASP A 312 3.21 15.14 7.91
N ASP A 313 2.26 16.06 7.91
CA ASP A 313 2.45 17.48 8.16
C ASP A 313 3.45 18.16 7.22
N LEU A 314 3.50 17.68 5.97
CA LEU A 314 4.34 18.28 4.94
C LEU A 314 3.83 19.66 4.55
N GLY A 315 4.75 20.59 4.31
CA GLY A 315 4.41 21.90 3.79
C GLY A 315 3.83 21.82 2.38
N LEU A 316 4.33 20.89 1.55
CA LEU A 316 3.98 20.80 0.15
C LEU A 316 3.84 19.35 -0.33
N VAL A 317 2.71 19.04 -0.97
CA VAL A 317 2.51 17.82 -1.75
C VAL A 317 2.35 18.18 -3.21
N ILE A 318 3.16 17.59 -4.09
CA ILE A 318 3.10 17.87 -5.52
C ILE A 318 2.73 16.59 -6.28
N ASN A 319 1.55 16.61 -6.92
CA ASN A 319 1.16 15.58 -7.89
C ASN A 319 1.79 15.94 -9.24
N TYR A 320 3.05 15.55 -9.46
CA TYR A 320 3.74 15.75 -10.73
C TYR A 320 3.04 15.03 -11.89
N ASP A 321 2.52 13.82 -11.59
CA ASP A 321 1.57 13.11 -12.44
C ASP A 321 0.28 12.90 -11.63
N LEU A 322 -0.89 13.23 -12.19
CA LEU A 322 -2.17 12.93 -11.57
C LEU A 322 -2.39 11.41 -11.51
N PRO A 323 -2.95 10.89 -10.42
CA PRO A 323 -3.30 9.47 -10.33
C PRO A 323 -4.50 9.17 -11.23
N ASN A 324 -4.50 7.96 -11.78
CA ASN A 324 -5.65 7.45 -12.57
C ASN A 324 -6.79 6.90 -11.69
N VAL A 325 -6.55 6.70 -10.40
CA VAL A 325 -7.52 6.27 -9.40
C VAL A 325 -7.77 7.46 -8.48
N PRO A 326 -9.00 8.02 -8.45
CA PRO A 326 -9.29 9.25 -7.70
C PRO A 326 -9.02 9.14 -6.19
N GLU A 327 -9.27 8.00 -5.58
CA GLU A 327 -9.00 7.75 -4.15
C GLU A 327 -7.51 7.91 -3.81
N THR A 328 -6.63 7.58 -4.75
CA THR A 328 -5.18 7.77 -4.59
C THR A 328 -4.83 9.26 -4.43
N TYR A 329 -5.56 10.17 -5.09
CA TYR A 329 -5.38 11.61 -4.92
C TYR A 329 -5.60 12.03 -3.46
N VAL A 330 -6.69 11.59 -2.86
CA VAL A 330 -7.02 11.89 -1.46
C VAL A 330 -5.94 11.35 -0.51
N HIS A 331 -5.43 10.14 -0.77
CA HIS A 331 -4.34 9.55 0.02
C HIS A 331 -3.01 10.33 -0.12
N ARG A 332 -2.73 10.91 -1.30
CA ARG A 332 -1.55 11.72 -1.53
C ARG A 332 -1.63 13.06 -0.81
N ILE A 333 -2.72 13.80 -1.00
CA ILE A 333 -2.89 15.12 -0.38
C ILE A 333 -3.04 15.02 1.14
N GLY A 334 -3.52 13.89 1.66
CA GLY A 334 -3.58 13.59 3.08
C GLY A 334 -2.20 13.44 3.76
N ARG A 335 -1.07 13.67 3.08
CA ARG A 335 0.28 13.80 3.67
C ARG A 335 0.57 15.24 4.13
N THR A 336 -0.32 16.16 3.86
CA THR A 336 -0.28 17.55 4.33
C THR A 336 -1.60 17.93 5.00
N GLY A 337 -1.67 19.07 5.66
CA GLY A 337 -2.91 19.59 6.25
C GLY A 337 -3.44 18.78 7.45
N ARG A 338 -2.57 18.10 8.21
CA ARG A 338 -2.95 17.40 9.45
C ARG A 338 -2.71 18.30 10.67
N ALA A 339 -3.37 17.92 11.77
CA ALA A 339 -3.35 18.63 13.06
C ALA A 339 -3.87 20.07 12.97
N GLN A 340 -3.04 21.08 12.87
CA GLN A 340 -3.40 22.50 12.80
C GLN A 340 -2.62 23.25 11.70
N ALA A 341 -1.77 22.56 10.93
CA ALA A 341 -0.96 23.17 9.89
C ALA A 341 -1.74 23.24 8.57
N SER A 342 -1.76 24.43 7.96
CA SER A 342 -2.23 24.60 6.58
C SER A 342 -1.17 24.05 5.62
N GLY A 343 -1.50 22.99 4.89
CA GLY A 343 -0.61 22.44 3.86
C GLY A 343 -1.16 22.67 2.46
N THR A 344 -0.27 22.70 1.48
CA THR A 344 -0.64 22.94 0.09
C THR A 344 -0.42 21.70 -0.76
N ALA A 345 -1.42 21.36 -1.57
CA ALA A 345 -1.34 20.31 -2.57
C ALA A 345 -1.40 20.91 -3.98
N ILE A 346 -0.32 20.80 -4.71
CA ILE A 346 -0.20 21.29 -6.09
C ILE A 346 -0.29 20.12 -7.06
N SER A 347 -1.10 20.26 -8.11
CA SER A 347 -1.28 19.22 -9.12
C SER A 347 -0.90 19.75 -10.50
N PHE A 348 -0.05 19.02 -11.22
CA PHE A 348 0.22 19.29 -12.64
C PHE A 348 -0.73 18.46 -13.48
N CYS A 349 -1.35 19.07 -14.46
CA CYS A 349 -2.32 18.43 -15.31
C CYS A 349 -1.98 18.73 -16.79
N ASP A 350 -1.48 17.73 -17.49
CA ASP A 350 -1.30 17.79 -18.95
C ASP A 350 -2.58 17.40 -19.70
N GLY A 351 -2.55 17.47 -21.03
CA GLY A 351 -3.71 17.19 -21.87
C GLY A 351 -4.29 15.79 -21.69
N GLU A 352 -3.43 14.78 -21.41
CA GLU A 352 -3.84 13.38 -21.20
C GLU A 352 -4.49 13.19 -19.83
N GLU A 353 -4.18 14.02 -18.85
CA GLU A 353 -4.62 13.90 -17.46
C GLU A 353 -5.92 14.64 -17.14
N ARG A 354 -6.48 15.38 -18.10
CA ARG A 354 -7.73 16.15 -17.91
C ARG A 354 -8.93 15.27 -17.47
N ALA A 355 -8.97 14.03 -17.95
CA ALA A 355 -10.01 13.08 -17.53
C ALA A 355 -9.83 12.69 -16.06
N TYR A 356 -8.60 12.44 -15.62
CA TYR A 356 -8.30 12.11 -14.23
C TYR A 356 -8.67 13.26 -13.27
N LEU A 357 -8.34 14.50 -13.64
CA LEU A 357 -8.72 15.67 -12.85
C LEU A 357 -10.23 15.75 -12.64
N ARG A 358 -11.02 15.53 -13.69
CA ARG A 358 -12.50 15.54 -13.60
C ARG A 358 -13.03 14.45 -12.66
N ASP A 359 -12.45 13.26 -12.72
CA ASP A 359 -12.88 12.16 -11.86
C ASP A 359 -12.48 12.41 -10.40
N ILE A 360 -11.31 13.01 -10.17
CA ILE A 360 -10.85 13.47 -8.85
C ILE A 360 -11.81 14.52 -8.29
N GLN A 361 -12.11 15.60 -9.04
CA GLN A 361 -13.02 16.68 -8.61
C GLN A 361 -14.42 16.14 -8.29
N ARG A 362 -14.89 15.15 -9.07
CA ARG A 362 -16.16 14.49 -8.78
C ARG A 362 -16.13 13.70 -7.45
N LEU A 363 -15.02 13.00 -7.18
CA LEU A 363 -14.87 12.24 -5.95
C LEU A 363 -14.82 13.15 -4.72
N ILE A 364 -14.04 14.25 -4.79
CA ILE A 364 -13.89 15.19 -3.67
C ILE A 364 -15.06 16.19 -3.58
N ASN A 365 -15.98 16.16 -4.54
CA ASN A 365 -17.13 17.07 -4.67
C ASN A 365 -16.71 18.56 -4.61
N GLN A 366 -15.57 18.89 -5.20
CA GLN A 366 -14.98 20.23 -5.20
C GLN A 366 -14.19 20.46 -6.49
N GLU A 367 -14.30 21.67 -7.06
CA GLU A 367 -13.41 22.10 -8.12
C GLU A 367 -12.07 22.54 -7.52
N VAL A 368 -10.96 22.07 -8.11
CA VAL A 368 -9.61 22.48 -7.72
C VAL A 368 -9.28 23.79 -8.43
N PRO A 369 -8.93 24.88 -7.71
CA PRO A 369 -8.60 26.16 -8.31
C PRO A 369 -7.47 26.05 -9.34
N VAL A 370 -7.69 26.65 -10.50
CA VAL A 370 -6.69 26.67 -11.59
C VAL A 370 -5.80 27.91 -11.46
N ILE A 371 -4.51 27.70 -11.32
CA ILE A 371 -3.52 28.79 -11.34
C ILE A 371 -3.20 29.14 -12.77
N LYS A 372 -3.42 30.41 -13.12
CA LYS A 372 -3.22 30.98 -14.47
C LYS A 372 -2.04 31.97 -14.47
N GLY A 373 -1.56 32.29 -15.66
CA GLY A 373 -0.54 33.35 -15.85
C GLY A 373 0.88 32.92 -15.46
N HIS A 374 1.15 31.63 -15.29
CA HIS A 374 2.49 31.15 -15.07
C HIS A 374 3.23 30.88 -16.39
N PRO A 375 4.59 30.96 -16.43
CA PRO A 375 5.37 30.91 -17.67
C PRO A 375 5.23 29.63 -18.51
N TYR A 376 4.71 28.55 -17.90
CA TYR A 376 4.61 27.23 -18.52
C TYR A 376 3.16 26.81 -18.76
N GLU A 377 2.24 27.77 -18.86
CA GLU A 377 0.82 27.53 -19.00
C GLU A 377 0.49 26.87 -20.36
N ASP A 378 -0.18 25.71 -20.31
CA ASP A 378 -0.72 25.03 -21.50
C ASP A 378 -2.01 25.71 -21.94
N LEU A 379 -1.89 26.68 -22.85
CA LEU A 379 -3.01 27.44 -23.39
C LEU A 379 -3.83 26.62 -24.40
N GLU A 380 -3.23 25.67 -25.11
CA GLU A 380 -3.89 24.84 -26.12
C GLU A 380 -4.74 23.73 -25.51
N GLY A 381 -4.31 23.17 -24.39
CA GLY A 381 -5.04 22.13 -23.65
C GLY A 381 -6.36 22.58 -23.01
N ARG A 382 -6.69 23.89 -23.07
CA ARG A 382 -7.96 24.43 -22.53
C ARG A 382 -9.18 24.02 -23.32
N VAL A 383 -9.02 23.66 -24.59
CA VAL A 383 -10.12 23.20 -25.44
C VAL A 383 -10.22 21.69 -25.30
N LEU A 384 -11.11 21.23 -24.43
CA LEU A 384 -11.51 19.83 -24.44
C LEU A 384 -12.09 19.48 -25.81
N PRO A 385 -11.59 18.45 -26.52
CA PRO A 385 -12.31 17.93 -27.66
C PRO A 385 -13.72 17.56 -27.16
N LYS A 386 -14.75 18.21 -27.70
CA LYS A 386 -16.14 17.78 -27.46
C LYS A 386 -16.17 16.27 -27.76
N ALA A 387 -16.58 15.47 -26.78
CA ALA A 387 -16.78 14.05 -26.96
C ALA A 387 -17.62 13.89 -28.23
N LYS A 388 -17.07 13.23 -29.27
CA LYS A 388 -17.85 12.89 -30.46
C LYS A 388 -19.05 12.11 -29.94
N PRO A 389 -20.29 12.52 -30.25
CA PRO A 389 -21.44 11.74 -29.89
C PRO A 389 -21.26 10.37 -30.53
N GLN A 390 -21.25 9.32 -29.76
CA GLN A 390 -21.35 7.96 -30.27
C GLN A 390 -22.62 7.90 -31.14
N GLY A 391 -22.41 7.84 -32.43
CA GLY A 391 -23.48 7.75 -33.38
C GLY A 391 -24.36 6.54 -33.05
N ARG A 392 -25.55 6.79 -32.58
CA ARG A 392 -26.64 5.81 -32.60
C ARG A 392 -26.73 5.27 -34.00
N GLY A 393 -26.35 4.03 -34.20
CA GLY A 393 -26.51 3.31 -35.43
C GLY A 393 -27.95 3.42 -35.90
N GLN A 394 -28.18 4.18 -36.96
CA GLN A 394 -29.44 4.19 -37.67
C GLN A 394 -29.64 2.78 -38.28
N ARG A 395 -30.58 2.08 -37.67
CA ARG A 395 -31.24 0.94 -38.34
C ARG A 395 -31.93 1.51 -39.57
N ARG A 396 -31.35 1.35 -40.76
CA ARG A 396 -32.05 1.49 -42.01
C ARG A 396 -32.89 0.25 -42.21
N GLY A 397 -34.21 0.44 -42.10
CA GLY A 397 -35.23 -0.48 -42.57
C GLY A 397 -35.16 -0.52 -44.12
N GLY A 398 -34.96 -1.70 -44.68
CA GLY A 398 -35.15 -1.99 -46.07
C GLY A 398 -36.46 -2.70 -46.28
N ALA A 399 -37.32 -2.15 -47.07
CA ALA A 399 -38.52 -2.80 -47.60
C ALA A 399 -38.23 -3.42 -49.01
N PRO A 400 -39.08 -4.30 -49.52
CA PRO A 400 -38.70 -5.41 -50.40
C PRO A 400 -38.88 -5.15 -51.89
N GLY A 401 -38.09 -5.75 -52.74
CA GLY A 401 -38.23 -5.73 -54.16
C GLY A 401 -37.87 -7.09 -54.76
N ASN A 402 -38.88 -7.66 -55.35
CA ASN A 402 -39.11 -8.94 -56.04
C ASN A 402 -38.31 -9.08 -57.32
N GLN A 403 -37.94 -10.28 -57.69
CA GLN A 403 -38.05 -10.99 -58.97
C GLN A 403 -36.82 -11.75 -59.50
N SER A 404 -37.04 -13.04 -59.51
CA SER A 404 -36.88 -14.00 -60.62
C SER A 404 -35.48 -14.32 -61.16
N GLY A 405 -35.18 -15.63 -61.15
CA GLY A 405 -34.23 -16.25 -62.09
C GLY A 405 -33.53 -17.49 -61.55
N ARG A 406 -34.16 -18.67 -61.79
CA ARG A 406 -33.58 -20.02 -61.72
C ARG A 406 -32.95 -20.36 -63.09
N PRO A 407 -32.26 -21.49 -63.31
CA PRO A 407 -31.53 -22.45 -62.45
C PRO A 407 -30.19 -22.93 -63.08
N GLY A 408 -29.46 -23.76 -62.39
CA GLY A 408 -28.43 -24.59 -63.02
C GLY A 408 -27.49 -25.28 -62.09
N ARG A 409 -27.85 -26.46 -61.67
CA ARG A 409 -27.19 -27.77 -61.65
C ARG A 409 -25.67 -27.81 -61.42
N GLY A 410 -25.26 -28.58 -60.35
CA GLY A 410 -24.31 -29.64 -60.57
C GLY A 410 -23.50 -29.94 -59.34
N ALA A 411 -23.95 -30.94 -58.60
CA ALA A 411 -23.25 -32.15 -58.14
C ALA A 411 -22.09 -32.03 -57.14
N ASN A 412 -22.39 -32.54 -56.03
CA ASN A 412 -21.58 -33.32 -55.03
C ASN A 412 -20.99 -34.59 -55.74
N PRO A 413 -20.10 -35.44 -55.23
CA PRO A 413 -19.74 -35.69 -53.86
C PRO A 413 -18.28 -36.19 -53.58
N ASN A 414 -18.03 -36.40 -52.29
CA ASN A 414 -17.23 -37.50 -51.68
C ASN A 414 -15.69 -37.56 -51.84
N ASN A 415 -14.95 -37.65 -50.82
CA ASN A 415 -14.42 -38.86 -50.13
C ASN A 415 -13.32 -38.44 -49.20
N ARG A 416 -13.38 -38.71 -47.91
CA ARG A 416 -13.03 -39.94 -47.15
C ARG A 416 -11.55 -40.35 -47.20
N TYR A 417 -11.07 -40.59 -45.98
CA TYR A 417 -9.94 -41.46 -45.51
C TYR A 417 -8.55 -40.88 -45.71
N GLY A 418 -7.70 -40.92 -44.74
CA GLY A 418 -7.35 -41.91 -43.73
C GLY A 418 -5.90 -41.76 -43.43
N GLY A 419 -5.52 -41.92 -42.27
CA GLY A 419 -4.73 -42.98 -41.70
C GLY A 419 -3.23 -42.67 -41.56
N SER A 420 -2.81 -42.56 -40.37
CA SER A 420 -2.08 -43.59 -39.62
C SER A 420 -0.57 -43.67 -39.83
N SER A 421 0.06 -43.65 -38.67
CA SER A 421 1.22 -44.50 -38.26
C SER A 421 2.62 -44.05 -38.73
N ASN A 422 3.51 -43.88 -37.83
CA ASN A 422 4.16 -44.76 -36.88
C ASN A 422 5.67 -44.83 -37.13
N ARG A 423 6.38 -44.92 -36.07
CA ARG A 423 7.73 -45.46 -35.86
C ARG A 423 8.93 -44.50 -35.78
N GLY A 424 9.43 -44.39 -34.55
CA GLY A 424 10.89 -44.37 -34.32
C GLY A 424 11.52 -45.68 -34.73
N PRO A 425 12.71 -46.07 -34.37
CA PRO A 425 13.61 -45.58 -33.32
C PRO A 425 15.13 -45.73 -33.68
N LYS A 426 15.97 -45.61 -32.61
CA LYS A 426 17.35 -46.16 -32.48
C LYS A 426 18.45 -45.26 -33.06
N GLY A 427 19.59 -45.14 -32.49
CA GLY A 427 20.29 -45.80 -31.43
C GLY A 427 21.72 -45.30 -31.39
N GLY A 428 22.31 -45.46 -30.28
CA GLY A 428 23.60 -46.05 -30.02
C GLY A 428 24.70 -45.00 -29.91
N GLY A 429 25.49 -44.95 -28.93
CA GLY A 429 26.24 -45.86 -28.20
C GLY A 429 27.58 -45.26 -27.85
N GLY A 430 28.08 -45.57 -26.70
CA GLY A 430 29.46 -45.88 -26.41
C GLY A 430 30.26 -44.74 -25.77
N ASN A 431 30.57 -44.75 -24.54
CA ASN A 431 31.36 -45.62 -23.67
C ASN A 431 32.79 -45.09 -23.41
N ARG A 432 33.20 -45.24 -22.15
CA ARG A 432 34.54 -45.33 -21.55
C ARG A 432 35.18 -44.01 -21.05
N SER A 433 35.18 -43.83 -19.72
CA SER A 433 36.14 -44.36 -18.73
C SER A 433 37.51 -43.71 -18.78
N ASN A 434 37.93 -43.08 -17.66
CA ASN A 434 39.03 -43.49 -16.81
C ASN A 434 39.32 -42.40 -15.74
N ARG A 435 39.22 -42.71 -14.48
CA ARG A 435 40.27 -43.07 -13.50
C ARG A 435 41.44 -42.09 -13.38
N GLY A 436 41.67 -41.67 -12.15
CA GLY A 436 42.95 -41.26 -11.59
C GLY A 436 42.81 -40.17 -10.55
N GLN A 437 42.58 -40.45 -9.32
CA GLN A 437 43.53 -40.72 -8.18
C GLN A 437 44.52 -39.57 -7.90
N ARG A 438 44.30 -39.02 -6.71
CA ARG A 438 45.28 -38.78 -5.61
C ARG A 438 46.03 -37.46 -5.50
N LYS A 439 45.86 -36.93 -4.28
CA LYS A 439 46.85 -36.32 -3.38
C LYS A 439 47.00 -34.79 -3.41
N GLY A 440 46.84 -34.28 -2.24
CA GLY A 440 47.22 -33.02 -1.68
C GLY A 440 46.19 -32.57 -0.64
#